data_3e985e617ab5b9b04ce70f04d218fa3c
#
_entry.id   3e985e617ab5b9b04ce70f04d218fa3c
#
_cell.length_a   1.000
_cell.length_b   1.000
_cell.length_c   1.000
_cell.angle_alpha   90.00
_cell.angle_beta   90.00
_cell.angle_gamma   90.00
#
_symmetry.space_group_name_H-M   'P 1'
#
loop_
_entity.id
_entity.type
_entity.pdbx_description
1 polymer ?
#
loop_
_entity_poly.entity_id
_entity_poly.type
_entity_poly.pdbx_seq_one_letter_code
_entity_poly.pdbx_strand_id
1 'polypeptide(L)'
;MDQISYKLDVFEGPMDLLLSLIAKHKLNIYDIPIVELVDQYLDYVRRMQDEDMYVASEFLEMAARLVYLKTVSLLPVHEEADELKRELTGELIEYRDCKLMAEKLSQRTGGFDHFVREPMKIETDPTYTRVHDGAEL
;
A
#
# COMPACT_ATOMS: atom_id res chain seq x y z
N MET A 1 -22.48 13.79 -4.22
CA MET A 1 -22.34 12.60 -3.83
C MET A 1 -21.03 12.09 -4.12
N ASP A 2 -20.70 11.86 -5.25
CA ASP A 2 -19.44 11.35 -5.55
C ASP A 2 -18.34 12.18 -5.02
N GLN A 3 -18.52 13.45 -4.97
CA GLN A 3 -17.48 14.25 -4.46
C GLN A 3 -17.16 13.96 -3.05
N ILE A 4 -18.11 13.61 -2.30
CA ILE A 4 -17.88 13.30 -0.91
C ILE A 4 -16.99 12.10 -0.80
N SER A 5 -17.17 11.15 -1.66
CA SER A 5 -16.37 9.97 -1.60
C SER A 5 -14.94 10.31 -1.85
N TYR A 6 -14.67 11.15 -2.79
CA TYR A 6 -13.32 11.48 -3.09
C TYR A 6 -12.64 12.16 -1.93
N LYS A 7 -13.34 12.99 -1.24
CA LYS A 7 -12.71 13.66 -0.13
C LYS A 7 -12.32 12.72 0.95
N LEU A 8 -13.06 11.67 1.13
CA LEU A 8 -12.77 10.75 2.18
C LEU A 8 -11.68 9.78 1.77
N ASP A 9 -11.44 9.66 0.48
CA ASP A 9 -10.50 8.68 0.01
C ASP A 9 -9.10 9.22 -0.03
N VAL A 10 -8.46 9.25 1.09
CA VAL A 10 -7.08 9.66 1.14
C VAL A 10 -6.31 8.40 1.46
N PHE A 11 -5.62 7.85 0.49
CA PHE A 11 -4.92 6.61 0.68
C PHE A 11 -3.42 6.84 0.79
N GLU A 12 -2.78 6.03 1.60
CA GLU A 12 -1.35 6.16 1.77
C GLU A 12 -0.61 5.64 0.56
N GLY A 13 -1.21 4.79 -0.20
CA GLY A 13 -0.58 4.26 -1.40
C GLY A 13 -1.53 3.34 -2.12
N PRO A 14 -1.08 2.75 -3.23
CA PRO A 14 -1.94 1.90 -4.03
C PRO A 14 -2.40 0.63 -3.33
N MET A 15 -1.58 0.11 -2.40
CA MET A 15 -2.02 -1.09 -1.69
C MET A 15 -3.23 -0.76 -0.82
N ASP A 16 -3.22 0.42 -0.21
CA ASP A 16 -4.32 0.85 0.62
C ASP A 16 -5.58 1.01 -0.24
N LEU A 17 -5.43 1.57 -1.42
CA LEU A 17 -6.56 1.73 -2.32
C LEU A 17 -7.11 0.37 -2.74
N LEU A 18 -6.24 -0.58 -3.05
CA LEU A 18 -6.71 -1.90 -3.45
C LEU A 18 -7.47 -2.58 -2.32
N LEU A 19 -6.99 -2.47 -1.10
CA LEU A 19 -7.69 -3.06 0.03
C LEU A 19 -9.06 -2.42 0.21
N SER A 20 -9.13 -1.11 0.00
CA SER A 20 -10.38 -0.41 0.14
C SER A 20 -11.38 -0.89 -0.91
N LEU A 21 -10.93 -1.11 -2.14
CA LEU A 21 -11.81 -1.59 -3.18
C LEU A 21 -12.28 -3.01 -2.89
N ILE A 22 -11.38 -3.86 -2.36
CA ILE A 22 -11.76 -5.21 -2.02
C ILE A 22 -12.82 -5.19 -0.94
N ALA A 23 -12.66 -4.35 0.06
CA ALA A 23 -13.64 -4.27 1.13
C ALA A 23 -14.95 -3.67 0.64
N LYS A 24 -14.87 -2.62 -0.17
CA LYS A 24 -16.06 -1.95 -0.62
C LYS A 24 -16.93 -2.85 -1.49
N HIS A 25 -16.31 -3.66 -2.33
CA HIS A 25 -17.06 -4.53 -3.21
C HIS A 25 -17.18 -5.95 -2.65
N LYS A 26 -16.78 -6.12 -1.39
CA LYS A 26 -16.91 -7.41 -0.72
C LYS A 26 -16.26 -8.54 -1.48
N LEU A 27 -15.08 -8.29 -2.01
CA LEU A 27 -14.35 -9.31 -2.72
C LEU A 27 -13.56 -10.15 -1.73
N ASN A 28 -13.25 -11.37 -2.12
CA ASN A 28 -12.51 -12.27 -1.25
C ASN A 28 -11.02 -12.04 -1.45
N ILE A 29 -10.33 -11.57 -0.42
CA ILE A 29 -8.92 -11.26 -0.55
C ILE A 29 -8.08 -12.52 -0.81
N TYR A 30 -8.62 -13.68 -0.46
CA TYR A 30 -7.88 -14.92 -0.70
C TYR A 30 -8.17 -15.50 -2.09
N ASP A 31 -9.10 -14.93 -2.81
CA ASP A 31 -9.39 -15.40 -4.14
C ASP A 31 -9.95 -14.21 -4.90
N ILE A 32 -9.07 -13.31 -5.30
CA ILE A 32 -9.47 -12.05 -5.89
C ILE A 32 -9.83 -12.19 -7.35
N PRO A 33 -10.99 -11.67 -7.74
CA PRO A 33 -11.34 -11.65 -9.16
C PRO A 33 -10.52 -10.54 -9.81
N ILE A 34 -9.39 -10.90 -10.37
CA ILE A 34 -8.42 -9.96 -10.87
C ILE A 34 -8.97 -8.98 -11.90
N VAL A 35 -9.68 -9.45 -12.89
CA VAL A 35 -10.15 -8.55 -13.93
C VAL A 35 -11.05 -7.47 -13.33
N GLU A 36 -11.93 -7.87 -12.43
CA GLU A 36 -12.84 -6.94 -11.82
C GLU A 36 -12.08 -5.93 -10.96
N LEU A 37 -11.13 -6.39 -10.18
CA LEU A 37 -10.37 -5.50 -9.30
C LEU A 37 -9.55 -4.52 -10.12
N VAL A 38 -8.95 -4.97 -11.21
CA VAL A 38 -8.16 -4.10 -12.04
C VAL A 38 -9.04 -3.02 -12.65
N ASP A 39 -10.22 -3.40 -13.13
CA ASP A 39 -11.09 -2.41 -13.74
C ASP A 39 -11.53 -1.37 -12.72
N GLN A 40 -11.81 -1.78 -11.50
CA GLN A 40 -12.20 -0.84 -10.47
C GLN A 40 -11.06 0.10 -10.11
N TYR A 41 -9.85 -0.44 -10.04
CA TYR A 41 -8.70 0.37 -9.69
C TYR A 41 -8.44 1.41 -10.78
N LEU A 42 -8.46 0.99 -12.04
CA LEU A 42 -8.19 1.92 -13.13
C LEU A 42 -9.27 2.99 -13.22
N ASP A 43 -10.51 2.61 -12.95
CA ASP A 43 -11.58 3.57 -12.98
C ASP A 43 -11.39 4.61 -11.88
N TYR A 44 -10.96 4.18 -10.70
CA TYR A 44 -10.74 5.10 -9.60
C TYR A 44 -9.61 6.06 -9.92
N VAL A 45 -8.51 5.57 -10.46
CA VAL A 45 -7.38 6.43 -10.78
C VAL A 45 -7.76 7.41 -11.89
N ARG A 46 -8.57 6.96 -12.84
CA ARG A 46 -8.99 7.83 -13.91
C ARG A 46 -9.84 8.96 -13.35
N ARG A 47 -10.72 8.67 -12.40
CA ARG A 47 -11.54 9.71 -11.82
C ARG A 47 -10.67 10.71 -11.07
N MET A 48 -9.64 10.27 -10.40
CA MET A 48 -8.76 11.19 -9.71
C MET A 48 -8.11 12.14 -10.71
N GLN A 49 -7.74 11.64 -11.87
CA GLN A 49 -7.14 12.49 -12.87
C GLN A 49 -8.16 13.46 -13.43
N ASP A 50 -9.39 13.01 -13.61
CA ASP A 50 -10.43 13.87 -14.17
C ASP A 50 -10.78 14.97 -13.20
N GLU A 51 -10.60 14.74 -11.90
CA GLU A 51 -10.91 15.77 -10.93
C GLU A 51 -9.71 16.67 -10.70
N ASP A 52 -8.72 16.60 -11.58
CA ASP A 52 -7.56 17.45 -11.47
C ASP A 52 -6.78 17.20 -10.19
N MET A 53 -6.86 16.03 -9.66
CA MET A 53 -6.13 15.71 -8.46
C MET A 53 -4.76 15.17 -8.82
N TYR A 54 -3.79 15.45 -7.97
CA TYR A 54 -2.47 14.93 -8.22
C TYR A 54 -2.47 13.44 -7.97
N VAL A 55 -1.97 12.66 -8.90
CA VAL A 55 -1.91 11.23 -8.74
C VAL A 55 -0.44 10.85 -8.59
N ALA A 56 -0.07 10.37 -7.43
CA ALA A 56 1.31 10.02 -7.17
C ALA A 56 1.78 8.92 -8.10
N SER A 57 3.07 8.91 -8.38
CA SER A 57 3.62 7.98 -9.35
C SER A 57 3.43 6.53 -8.92
N GLU A 58 3.40 6.26 -7.64
CA GLU A 58 3.23 4.88 -7.22
C GLU A 58 1.84 4.35 -7.57
N PHE A 59 0.83 5.22 -7.67
CA PHE A 59 -0.48 4.76 -8.10
C PHE A 59 -0.42 4.39 -9.59
N LEU A 60 0.36 5.12 -10.37
CA LEU A 60 0.48 4.82 -11.78
C LEU A 60 1.33 3.59 -12.02
N GLU A 61 2.31 3.36 -11.17
CA GLU A 61 3.11 2.16 -11.27
C GLU A 61 2.25 0.95 -11.00
N MET A 62 1.41 1.02 -9.98
CA MET A 62 0.52 -0.09 -9.67
C MET A 62 -0.47 -0.30 -10.83
N ALA A 63 -0.93 0.81 -11.45
CA ALA A 63 -1.84 0.69 -12.57
C ALA A 63 -1.20 -0.12 -13.70
N ALA A 64 0.07 0.15 -14.00
CA ALA A 64 0.76 -0.58 -15.05
C ALA A 64 0.89 -2.04 -14.68
N ARG A 65 1.21 -2.33 -13.43
CA ARG A 65 1.33 -3.70 -12.96
C ARG A 65 0.00 -4.44 -13.11
N LEU A 66 -1.10 -3.77 -12.76
CA LEU A 66 -2.40 -4.39 -12.83
C LEU A 66 -2.86 -4.61 -14.26
N VAL A 67 -2.52 -3.68 -15.16
CA VAL A 67 -2.87 -3.84 -16.56
C VAL A 67 -2.14 -5.06 -17.12
N TYR A 68 -0.88 -5.23 -16.74
CA TYR A 68 -0.13 -6.37 -17.21
C TYR A 68 -0.75 -7.66 -16.66
N LEU A 69 -1.10 -7.65 -15.39
CA LEU A 69 -1.70 -8.82 -14.77
C LEU A 69 -3.02 -9.17 -15.46
N LYS A 70 -3.83 -8.15 -15.77
CA LYS A 70 -5.10 -8.40 -16.43
C LYS A 70 -4.86 -9.01 -17.81
N THR A 71 -3.89 -8.46 -18.53
CA THR A 71 -3.59 -8.94 -19.86
C THR A 71 -3.19 -10.41 -19.84
N VAL A 72 -2.30 -10.77 -18.92
CA VAL A 72 -1.84 -12.13 -18.84
C VAL A 72 -2.98 -13.04 -18.38
N SER A 73 -3.85 -12.54 -17.51
CA SER A 73 -4.96 -13.34 -17.03
C SER A 73 -5.95 -13.70 -18.13
N LEU A 74 -6.01 -12.89 -19.16
CA LEU A 74 -6.95 -13.16 -20.25
C LEU A 74 -6.34 -14.01 -21.35
N LEU A 75 -5.05 -14.33 -21.25
CA LEU A 75 -4.42 -15.19 -22.23
C LEU A 75 -4.63 -16.64 -21.85
N PRO A 76 -4.49 -17.55 -22.80
CA PRO A 76 -4.68 -18.95 -22.50
C PRO A 76 -3.60 -19.56 -21.62
N VAL A 77 -2.50 -18.87 -21.45
CA VAL A 77 -1.43 -19.35 -20.58
C VAL A 77 -1.69 -18.90 -19.19
N HIS A 78 -2.01 -19.80 -18.29
CA HIS A 78 -2.42 -19.40 -16.95
C HIS A 78 -1.32 -19.46 -15.90
N GLU A 79 -0.22 -20.08 -16.20
CA GLU A 79 0.82 -20.21 -15.21
C GLU A 79 1.36 -18.88 -14.73
N GLU A 80 1.70 -18.01 -15.64
CA GLU A 80 2.24 -16.71 -15.27
C GLU A 80 1.18 -15.89 -14.56
N ALA A 81 -0.06 -15.95 -15.05
CA ALA A 81 -1.12 -15.19 -14.44
C ALA A 81 -1.35 -15.63 -12.99
N ASP A 82 -1.32 -16.95 -12.76
CA ASP A 82 -1.54 -17.45 -11.41
C ASP A 82 -0.42 -17.04 -10.48
N GLU A 83 0.79 -17.02 -10.97
CA GLU A 83 1.92 -16.63 -10.17
C GLU A 83 1.85 -15.16 -9.81
N LEU A 84 1.55 -14.31 -10.79
CA LEU A 84 1.45 -12.88 -10.54
C LEU A 84 0.28 -12.57 -9.60
N LYS A 85 -0.82 -13.29 -9.75
CA LYS A 85 -1.96 -13.09 -8.89
C LYS A 85 -1.63 -13.49 -7.47
N ARG A 86 -0.91 -14.60 -7.30
CA ARG A 86 -0.55 -15.08 -5.98
C ARG A 86 0.40 -14.08 -5.31
N GLU A 87 1.31 -13.51 -6.10
CA GLU A 87 2.25 -12.56 -5.57
C GLU A 87 1.52 -11.31 -5.09
N LEU A 88 0.60 -10.78 -5.88
CA LEU A 88 -0.15 -9.61 -5.49
C LEU A 88 -1.02 -9.90 -4.27
N THR A 89 -1.68 -11.04 -4.25
CA THR A 89 -2.53 -11.42 -3.14
C THR A 89 -1.72 -11.50 -1.85
N GLY A 90 -0.52 -12.09 -1.93
CA GLY A 90 0.33 -12.18 -0.77
C GLY A 90 0.74 -10.81 -0.25
N GLU A 91 1.06 -9.89 -1.15
CA GLU A 91 1.44 -8.56 -0.75
C GLU A 91 0.26 -7.83 -0.09
N LEU A 92 -0.94 -8.01 -0.63
CA LEU A 92 -2.11 -7.36 -0.06
C LEU A 92 -2.42 -7.89 1.34
N ILE A 93 -2.32 -9.20 1.53
CA ILE A 93 -2.59 -9.79 2.83
C ILE A 93 -1.53 -9.32 3.83
N GLU A 94 -0.29 -9.29 3.41
CA GLU A 94 0.78 -8.86 4.29
C GLU A 94 0.60 -7.39 4.68
N TYR A 95 0.24 -6.56 3.74
CA TYR A 95 0.04 -5.15 4.01
C TYR A 95 -1.13 -4.98 4.97
N ARG A 96 -2.22 -5.72 4.75
CA ARG A 96 -3.37 -5.61 5.61
C ARG A 96 -3.04 -6.03 7.03
N ASP A 97 -2.29 -7.14 7.16
CA ASP A 97 -1.97 -7.63 8.50
C ASP A 97 -1.04 -6.65 9.23
N CYS A 98 -0.10 -6.07 8.52
CA CYS A 98 0.78 -5.08 9.14
C CYS A 98 0.01 -3.86 9.57
N LYS A 99 -0.96 -3.44 8.77
CA LYS A 99 -1.74 -2.27 9.10
C LYS A 99 -2.60 -2.54 10.32
N LEU A 100 -3.21 -3.71 10.41
CA LEU A 100 -4.04 -4.06 11.54
C LEU A 100 -3.19 -4.16 12.80
N MET A 101 -1.99 -4.70 12.68
CA MET A 101 -1.11 -4.82 13.82
C MET A 101 -0.71 -3.43 14.33
N ALA A 102 -0.42 -2.53 13.41
CA ALA A 102 -0.04 -1.18 13.79
C ALA A 102 -1.19 -0.49 14.53
N GLU A 103 -2.41 -0.71 14.07
CA GLU A 103 -3.55 -0.13 14.73
C GLU A 103 -3.72 -0.69 16.13
N LYS A 104 -3.53 -1.98 16.30
CA LYS A 104 -3.67 -2.58 17.60
C LYS A 104 -2.62 -2.06 18.55
N LEU A 105 -1.40 -1.92 18.10
CA LEU A 105 -0.35 -1.42 18.95
C LEU A 105 -0.64 0.01 19.36
N SER A 106 -1.14 0.79 18.45
CA SER A 106 -1.43 2.17 18.74
C SER A 106 -2.53 2.26 19.79
N GLN A 107 -3.54 1.42 19.70
CA GLN A 107 -4.62 1.46 20.65
C GLN A 107 -4.20 0.95 22.00
N ARG A 108 -3.38 -0.07 22.04
CA ARG A 108 -3.01 -0.62 23.32
C ARG A 108 -2.08 0.25 24.13
N THR A 109 -1.17 0.93 23.50
CA THR A 109 -0.28 1.75 24.26
C THR A 109 -0.59 3.18 24.01
N GLY A 110 -1.42 3.73 24.77
CA GLY A 110 -1.72 5.14 24.66
C GLY A 110 -0.47 5.94 24.82
N GLY A 111 0.50 5.40 25.54
CA GLY A 111 1.70 6.14 25.74
C GLY A 111 2.82 5.82 24.77
N PHE A 112 2.49 5.21 23.69
CA PHE A 112 3.49 4.86 22.74
C PHE A 112 4.32 6.06 22.31
N ASP A 113 3.75 7.20 22.23
CA ASP A 113 4.46 8.37 21.83
C ASP A 113 5.59 8.67 22.79
N HIS A 114 5.41 8.36 24.03
CA HIS A 114 6.43 8.65 25.01
C HIS A 114 7.64 7.77 24.73
N PHE A 115 7.43 6.55 24.44
CA PHE A 115 8.51 5.66 24.21
C PHE A 115 9.33 6.12 23.01
N VAL A 116 8.68 6.53 22.02
CA VAL A 116 9.39 6.92 20.83
C VAL A 116 10.28 8.08 21.07
N ARG A 117 9.84 9.02 21.81
CA ARG A 117 10.63 10.16 22.02
C ARG A 117 11.91 9.93 22.75
N GLU A 118 11.88 9.20 23.77
CA GLU A 118 13.06 8.94 24.51
C GLU A 118 14.16 8.31 23.73
N PRO A 119 14.00 7.28 23.11
CA PRO A 119 15.08 6.66 22.42
C PRO A 119 15.71 7.57 21.40
N MET A 120 14.95 8.40 20.86
CA MET A 120 15.50 9.24 19.89
C MET A 120 16.49 10.18 20.44
N LYS A 121 16.29 10.61 21.61
CA LYS A 121 17.24 11.50 22.16
C LYS A 121 18.51 10.85 22.33
N ILE A 122 18.52 9.69 22.74
CA ILE A 122 19.76 9.01 22.98
C ILE A 122 20.56 8.87 21.78
N GLU A 123 20.06 8.93 20.68
CA GLU A 123 20.78 8.79 19.56
C GLU A 123 22.09 9.25 19.68
N THR A 124 22.39 10.21 20.30
CA THR A 124 23.70 10.52 20.49
C THR A 124 24.54 9.93 19.44
N ASP A 125 24.10 9.79 18.35
CA ASP A 125 24.91 9.35 17.33
C ASP A 125 26.19 10.09 17.28
N PRO A 126 26.29 11.18 17.74
CA PRO A 126 27.55 11.89 17.73
C PRO A 126 28.64 10.98 18.17
N THR A 127 28.31 10.14 19.04
CA THR A 127 29.29 9.26 19.56
C THR A 127 29.92 8.48 18.47
N TYR A 128 29.13 7.94 17.64
CA TYR A 128 29.63 7.20 16.59
C TYR A 128 30.47 8.04 15.71
N THR A 129 30.08 9.15 15.40
CA THR A 129 30.81 9.98 14.54
C THR A 129 32.15 10.20 15.06
N ARG A 130 32.27 10.46 16.28
CA ARG A 130 33.53 10.67 16.85
C ARG A 130 34.39 9.51 16.69
N VAL A 131 33.92 8.42 16.93
CA VAL A 131 34.70 7.24 16.85
C VAL A 131 35.27 7.13 15.46
N HIS A 132 34.48 7.32 14.51
CA HIS A 132 34.95 7.23 13.20
C HIS A 132 35.99 8.19 12.93
N ASP A 133 35.82 9.34 13.25
CA ASP A 133 36.80 10.30 13.03
C ASP A 133 38.08 9.86 13.59
N GLY A 134 38.07 9.42 14.73
CA GLY A 134 39.30 9.06 15.33
C GLY A 134 39.95 8.05 14.48
N ALA A 135 39.18 7.23 14.05
CA ALA A 135 39.71 6.18 13.28
C ALA A 135 40.44 6.71 12.13
N GLU A 136 39.92 7.60 11.54
CA GLU A 136 40.47 8.10 10.49
C GLU A 136 41.82 8.37 10.63
N LEU A 137 42.24 8.55 11.57
CA LEU A 137 43.54 8.90 11.76
C LEU A 137 44.46 8.00 11.34
#